data_3229e370c3007d703d2f4121395a75b1
#
_entry.id   3229e370c3007d703d2f4121395a75b1
#
_cell.length_a   1.000
_cell.length_b   1.000
_cell.length_c   1.000
_cell.angle_alpha   90.00
_cell.angle_beta   90.00
_cell.angle_gamma   90.00
#
_symmetry.space_group_name_H-M   'P 1'
#
loop_
_entity.id
_entity.type
_entity.pdbx_description
1 polymer ?
#
loop_
_entity_poly.entity_id
_entity_poly.type
_entity_poly.pdbx_seq_one_letter_code
_entity_poly.pdbx_strand_id
1 'polypeptide(L)'
;MLFRSTLAAQLDATNIWVEPKNKRDKRAKKVKDVVKFNIGFTVVKNITAEAGERTLYIRITKPDNDVLTKSSSNTFTYENRTLNYSIKKYIEYNGEEQQIVVYWNVEEFLYAGNYRVDIFADGTLIGSQRFALE
;
A
#
# COMPACT_ATOMS: atom_id res chain seq x y z
N MET A 1 -2.86 -20.59 -22.77
CA MET A 1 -2.86 -20.91 -21.33
C MET A 1 -3.50 -19.82 -20.54
N LEU A 2 -4.45 -20.19 -19.73
CA LEU A 2 -5.22 -19.26 -18.92
C LEU A 2 -4.39 -18.44 -17.95
N PHE A 3 -3.35 -19.05 -17.35
CA PHE A 3 -2.51 -18.39 -16.47
C PHE A 3 -1.84 -17.18 -17.06
N ARG A 4 -1.35 -17.22 -18.31
CA ARG A 4 -0.65 -16.12 -18.96
C ARG A 4 -1.56 -14.94 -19.22
N SER A 5 -2.79 -15.22 -19.61
CA SER A 5 -3.79 -14.17 -19.80
C SER A 5 -4.09 -13.44 -18.51
N THR A 6 -4.22 -14.18 -17.41
CA THR A 6 -4.46 -13.61 -16.10
C THR A 6 -3.30 -12.73 -15.64
N LEU A 7 -2.07 -13.21 -15.81
CA LEU A 7 -0.87 -12.45 -15.46
C LEU A 7 -0.73 -11.17 -16.28
N ALA A 8 -1.02 -11.26 -17.59
CA ALA A 8 -0.95 -10.10 -18.47
C ALA A 8 -1.97 -9.03 -18.12
N ALA A 9 -3.08 -9.42 -17.50
CA ALA A 9 -4.15 -8.50 -17.12
C ALA A 9 -3.97 -7.90 -15.73
N GLN A 10 -2.95 -8.31 -14.97
CA GLN A 10 -2.70 -7.78 -13.63
C GLN A 10 -2.16 -6.36 -13.68
N LEU A 11 -2.56 -5.57 -12.68
CA LEU A 11 -1.97 -4.27 -12.45
C LEU A 11 -0.57 -4.43 -11.84
N ASP A 12 0.22 -3.39 -11.94
CA ASP A 12 1.54 -3.34 -11.33
C ASP A 12 1.75 -1.95 -10.71
N ALA A 13 2.46 -1.90 -9.59
CA ALA A 13 2.79 -0.66 -8.91
C ALA A 13 4.31 -0.49 -8.84
N THR A 14 4.78 0.67 -9.24
CA THR A 14 6.20 1.02 -9.25
C THR A 14 6.43 2.35 -8.58
N ASN A 15 7.70 2.74 -8.42
CA ASN A 15 8.08 4.02 -7.83
C ASN A 15 7.40 4.25 -6.48
N ILE A 16 7.36 3.20 -5.66
CA ILE A 16 6.73 3.26 -4.34
C ILE A 16 7.63 4.06 -3.41
N TRP A 17 7.06 5.06 -2.76
CA TRP A 17 7.79 5.86 -1.79
C TRP A 17 6.95 6.04 -0.53
N VAL A 18 7.64 6.22 0.59
CA VAL A 18 7.01 6.50 1.88
C VAL A 18 7.72 7.70 2.48
N GLU A 19 6.93 8.68 2.87
CA GLU A 19 7.46 9.88 3.51
C GLU A 19 6.80 10.06 4.87
N PRO A 20 7.49 9.67 5.96
CA PRO A 20 6.99 9.94 7.30
C PRO A 20 7.03 11.44 7.58
N LYS A 21 5.98 11.96 8.19
CA LYS A 21 5.79 13.39 8.45
C LYS A 21 5.59 13.68 9.92
N ASN A 22 6.08 14.83 10.35
CA ASN A 22 5.84 15.34 11.70
C ASN A 22 4.59 16.24 11.75
N LYS A 23 4.33 16.84 12.92
CA LYS A 23 3.18 17.73 13.11
C LYS A 23 3.16 18.94 12.18
N ARG A 24 4.33 19.35 11.70
CA ARG A 24 4.47 20.51 10.80
C ARG A 24 4.42 20.10 9.34
N ASP A 25 4.06 18.86 9.06
CA ASP A 25 4.02 18.29 7.72
C ASP A 25 5.39 18.25 7.04
N LYS A 26 6.44 18.12 7.83
CA LYS A 26 7.80 17.99 7.34
C LYS A 26 8.28 16.55 7.52
N ARG A 27 9.22 16.13 6.68
CA ARG A 27 9.81 14.80 6.75
C ARG A 27 10.42 14.55 8.12
N ALA A 28 10.16 13.39 8.69
CA ALA A 28 10.67 12.97 9.98
C ALA A 28 11.18 11.53 9.90
N LYS A 29 12.22 11.21 10.68
CA LYS A 29 12.79 9.86 10.71
C LYS A 29 12.60 9.18 12.06
N LYS A 30 12.46 9.98 13.13
CA LYS A 30 12.35 9.44 14.48
C LYS A 30 10.92 9.12 14.83
N VAL A 31 10.70 7.94 15.39
CA VAL A 31 9.35 7.48 15.77
C VAL A 31 8.61 8.46 16.65
N LYS A 32 9.30 9.14 17.54
CA LYS A 32 8.68 10.12 18.43
C LYS A 32 8.09 11.34 17.72
N ASP A 33 8.57 11.63 16.51
CA ASP A 33 8.15 12.81 15.75
C ASP A 33 7.12 12.49 14.68
N VAL A 34 7.01 11.22 14.28
CA VAL A 34 6.17 10.82 13.16
C VAL A 34 4.70 10.78 13.57
N VAL A 35 3.86 11.54 12.87
CA VAL A 35 2.41 11.56 13.09
C VAL A 35 1.63 11.08 11.87
N LYS A 36 2.28 10.93 10.72
CA LYS A 36 1.61 10.55 9.48
C LYS A 36 2.61 9.91 8.52
N PHE A 37 2.16 8.95 7.73
CA PHE A 37 2.88 8.45 6.57
C PHE A 37 2.17 8.89 5.30
N ASN A 38 2.91 9.53 4.40
CA ASN A 38 2.45 9.72 3.02
C ASN A 38 3.05 8.59 2.21
N ILE A 39 2.21 7.88 1.46
CA ILE A 39 2.63 6.74 0.66
C ILE A 39 2.18 7.00 -0.77
N GLY A 40 3.13 6.97 -1.69
CA GLY A 40 2.82 7.19 -3.09
C GLY A 40 3.37 6.07 -3.96
N PHE A 41 2.73 5.86 -5.09
CA PHE A 41 3.16 4.87 -6.07
C PHE A 41 2.53 5.17 -7.42
N THR A 42 3.08 4.55 -8.45
CA THR A 42 2.59 4.65 -9.81
C THR A 42 1.92 3.34 -10.19
N VAL A 43 0.65 3.40 -10.59
CA VAL A 43 -0.01 2.27 -11.23
C VAL A 43 0.38 2.34 -12.70
N VAL A 44 1.04 1.31 -13.18
CA VAL A 44 1.66 1.30 -14.50
C VAL A 44 0.62 1.16 -15.61
N LYS A 45 0.88 1.78 -16.73
CA LYS A 45 0.07 1.60 -17.92
C LYS A 45 0.01 0.13 -18.31
N ASN A 46 -1.20 -0.38 -18.53
CA ASN A 46 -1.42 -1.76 -18.96
C ASN A 46 -2.63 -1.85 -19.88
N ILE A 47 -2.41 -1.94 -21.16
CA ILE A 47 -3.48 -1.96 -22.17
C ILE A 47 -4.26 -3.27 -22.18
N THR A 48 -3.75 -4.31 -21.53
CA THR A 48 -4.44 -5.60 -21.45
C THR A 48 -5.34 -5.73 -20.23
N ALA A 49 -5.20 -4.84 -19.26
CA ALA A 49 -6.07 -4.84 -18.09
C ALA A 49 -7.36 -4.10 -18.41
N GLU A 50 -8.50 -4.67 -17.99
CA GLU A 50 -9.79 -4.05 -18.23
C GLU A 50 -9.92 -2.72 -17.48
N ALA A 51 -10.52 -1.73 -18.13
CA ALA A 51 -10.89 -0.49 -17.49
C ALA A 51 -12.03 -0.74 -16.48
N GLY A 52 -12.11 0.09 -15.47
CA GLY A 52 -13.16 0.02 -14.46
C GLY A 52 -12.64 0.31 -13.07
N GLU A 53 -13.53 0.22 -12.10
CA GLU A 53 -13.19 0.44 -10.71
C GLU A 53 -12.30 -0.69 -10.19
N ARG A 54 -11.24 -0.31 -9.50
CA ARG A 54 -10.34 -1.25 -8.82
C ARG A 54 -10.20 -0.84 -7.37
N THR A 55 -10.11 -1.83 -6.50
CA THR A 55 -9.85 -1.60 -5.08
C THR A 55 -8.41 -1.97 -4.78
N LEU A 56 -7.68 -1.02 -4.24
CA LEU A 56 -6.30 -1.24 -3.80
C LEU A 56 -6.30 -1.40 -2.29
N TYR A 57 -5.55 -2.39 -1.80
CA TYR A 57 -5.34 -2.60 -0.37
C TYR A 57 -3.87 -2.37 -0.08
N ILE A 58 -3.59 -1.49 0.86
CA ILE A 58 -2.22 -1.17 1.27
C ILE A 58 -2.03 -1.67 2.70
N ARG A 59 -1.00 -2.48 2.92
CA ARG A 59 -0.64 -2.99 4.25
C ARG A 59 0.67 -2.35 4.68
N ILE A 60 0.67 -1.79 5.87
CA ILE A 60 1.89 -1.26 6.49
C ILE A 60 2.24 -2.22 7.62
N THR A 61 3.34 -2.95 7.44
CA THR A 61 3.81 -3.93 8.40
C THR A 61 4.91 -3.31 9.27
N LYS A 62 4.74 -3.41 10.58
CA LYS A 62 5.69 -2.89 11.56
C LYS A 62 6.89 -3.84 11.75
N PRO A 63 7.94 -3.40 12.43
CA PRO A 63 9.11 -4.26 12.69
C PRO A 63 8.79 -5.56 13.46
N ASP A 64 7.71 -5.58 14.24
CA ASP A 64 7.26 -6.77 14.97
C ASP A 64 6.36 -7.69 14.16
N ASN A 65 6.20 -7.43 12.87
CA ASN A 65 5.36 -8.14 11.91
C ASN A 65 3.85 -7.92 12.07
N ASP A 66 3.43 -7.06 12.98
CA ASP A 66 2.03 -6.66 13.05
C ASP A 66 1.71 -5.62 11.99
N VAL A 67 0.47 -5.61 11.54
CA VAL A 67 -0.02 -4.68 10.53
C VAL A 67 -0.73 -3.51 11.19
N LEU A 68 -0.42 -2.30 10.76
CA LEU A 68 -1.16 -1.12 11.18
C LEU A 68 -2.58 -1.21 10.61
N THR A 69 -3.59 -1.17 11.47
CA THR A 69 -4.98 -1.20 11.03
C THR A 69 -5.86 -0.42 12.00
N LYS A 70 -6.92 0.18 11.46
CA LYS A 70 -7.89 0.92 12.29
C LYS A 70 -8.90 0.00 12.95
N SER A 71 -9.08 -1.20 12.43
CA SER A 71 -10.01 -2.19 12.96
C SER A 71 -9.61 -3.59 12.54
N SER A 72 -9.77 -4.56 13.44
CA SER A 72 -9.52 -5.97 13.12
C SER A 72 -10.47 -6.51 12.04
N SER A 73 -11.57 -5.82 11.79
CA SER A 73 -12.51 -6.19 10.72
C SER A 73 -12.12 -5.66 9.35
N ASN A 74 -11.10 -4.81 9.25
CA ASN A 74 -10.58 -4.31 7.98
C ASN A 74 -9.72 -5.38 7.33
N THR A 75 -10.36 -6.22 6.53
CA THR A 75 -9.73 -7.40 5.94
C THR A 75 -10.01 -7.52 4.46
N PHE A 76 -9.19 -8.30 3.79
CA PHE A 76 -9.37 -8.70 2.40
C PHE A 76 -8.79 -10.10 2.22
N THR A 77 -9.16 -10.75 1.12
CA THR A 77 -8.69 -12.10 0.81
C THR A 77 -7.49 -12.07 -0.12
N TYR A 78 -6.45 -12.81 0.26
CA TYR A 78 -5.26 -12.99 -0.57
C TYR A 78 -4.81 -14.45 -0.45
N GLU A 79 -4.75 -15.16 -1.58
CA GLU A 79 -4.35 -16.57 -1.64
C GLU A 79 -5.07 -17.45 -0.62
N ASN A 80 -6.38 -17.35 -0.56
CA ASN A 80 -7.24 -18.11 0.35
C ASN A 80 -7.01 -17.80 1.84
N ARG A 81 -6.34 -16.67 2.13
CA ARG A 81 -6.14 -16.20 3.50
C ARG A 81 -6.84 -14.86 3.70
N THR A 82 -7.22 -14.60 4.91
CA THR A 82 -7.79 -13.31 5.30
C THR A 82 -6.70 -12.47 5.93
N LEU A 83 -6.40 -11.33 5.31
CA LEU A 83 -5.36 -10.41 5.77
C LEU A 83 -5.97 -9.06 6.16
N ASN A 84 -5.37 -8.40 7.15
CA ASN A 84 -5.76 -7.04 7.49
C ASN A 84 -5.13 -6.04 6.52
N TYR A 85 -5.84 -4.97 6.22
CA TYR A 85 -5.28 -3.85 5.47
C TYR A 85 -5.17 -2.62 6.36
N SER A 86 -4.22 -1.76 6.03
CA SER A 86 -4.08 -0.45 6.66
C SER A 86 -4.97 0.57 5.95
N ILE A 87 -4.90 0.59 4.62
CA ILE A 87 -5.60 1.57 3.80
C ILE A 87 -6.29 0.85 2.65
N LYS A 88 -7.54 1.26 2.38
CA LYS A 88 -8.30 0.80 1.23
C LYS A 88 -8.54 2.00 0.32
N LYS A 89 -8.19 1.87 -0.94
CA LYS A 89 -8.29 2.96 -1.91
C LYS A 89 -9.02 2.48 -3.16
N TYR A 90 -10.08 3.20 -3.55
CA TYR A 90 -10.75 2.93 -4.82
C TYR A 90 -10.15 3.82 -5.90
N ILE A 91 -9.87 3.25 -7.06
CA ILE A 91 -9.41 3.99 -8.22
C ILE A 91 -10.27 3.62 -9.42
N GLU A 92 -10.37 4.54 -10.39
CA GLU A 92 -10.95 4.26 -11.68
C GLU A 92 -9.81 4.02 -12.66
N TYR A 93 -9.62 2.76 -13.06
CA TYR A 93 -8.52 2.40 -13.95
C TYR A 93 -8.94 2.49 -15.41
N ASN A 94 -8.19 3.21 -16.21
CA ASN A 94 -8.49 3.43 -17.64
C ASN A 94 -7.40 2.94 -18.58
N GLY A 95 -6.49 2.11 -18.06
CA GLY A 95 -5.37 1.58 -18.86
C GLY A 95 -4.15 2.48 -18.90
N GLU A 96 -4.28 3.73 -18.47
CA GLU A 96 -3.18 4.69 -18.45
C GLU A 96 -2.48 4.71 -17.10
N GLU A 97 -1.25 5.23 -17.09
CA GLU A 97 -0.49 5.40 -15.86
C GLU A 97 -1.22 6.35 -14.91
N GLN A 98 -1.23 6.01 -13.62
CA GLN A 98 -1.82 6.87 -12.58
C GLN A 98 -0.88 7.01 -11.40
N GLN A 99 -0.78 8.22 -10.88
CA GLN A 99 -0.07 8.52 -9.65
C GLN A 99 -1.06 8.46 -8.50
N ILE A 100 -0.79 7.61 -7.51
CA ILE A 100 -1.66 7.43 -6.35
C ILE A 100 -0.90 7.87 -5.10
N VAL A 101 -1.57 8.63 -4.24
CA VAL A 101 -1.04 9.00 -2.94
C VAL A 101 -2.08 8.69 -1.88
N VAL A 102 -1.68 8.00 -0.85
CA VAL A 102 -2.55 7.67 0.29
C VAL A 102 -1.85 8.10 1.59
N TYR A 103 -2.64 8.19 2.65
CA TYR A 103 -2.16 8.69 3.93
C TYR A 103 -2.53 7.74 5.05
N TRP A 104 -1.62 7.60 6.02
CA TRP A 104 -1.89 6.91 7.27
C TRP A 104 -1.62 7.85 8.44
N ASN A 105 -2.65 8.14 9.22
CA ASN A 105 -2.48 8.92 10.45
C ASN A 105 -2.06 7.99 11.57
N VAL A 106 -0.95 8.31 12.22
CA VAL A 106 -0.40 7.50 13.29
C VAL A 106 -1.17 7.76 14.58
N GLU A 107 -1.79 6.74 15.11
CA GLU A 107 -2.56 6.80 16.35
C GLU A 107 -2.03 5.85 17.42
N GLU A 108 -1.07 5.04 17.07
CA GLU A 108 -0.49 4.06 17.99
C GLU A 108 1.01 4.26 18.13
N PHE A 109 1.58 3.62 19.12
CA PHE A 109 3.00 3.68 19.37
C PHE A 109 3.77 3.00 18.23
N LEU A 110 4.80 3.67 17.74
CA LEU A 110 5.66 3.13 16.69
C LEU A 110 7.00 2.71 17.28
N TYR A 111 7.52 1.59 16.80
CA TYR A 111 8.87 1.13 17.14
C TYR A 111 9.86 1.57 16.07
N ALA A 112 11.09 1.82 16.48
CA ALA A 112 12.18 2.02 15.53
C ALA A 112 12.47 0.69 14.82
N GLY A 113 12.89 0.75 13.59
CA GLY A 113 13.23 -0.44 12.81
C GLY A 113 12.67 -0.40 11.40
N ASN A 114 12.63 -1.57 10.78
CA ASN A 114 12.24 -1.71 9.38
C ASN A 114 10.74 -1.96 9.25
N TYR A 115 10.11 -1.14 8.42
CA TYR A 115 8.71 -1.25 8.05
C TYR A 115 8.62 -1.71 6.60
N ARG A 116 7.46 -2.23 6.21
CA ARG A 116 7.20 -2.62 4.83
C ARG A 116 5.81 -2.19 4.42
N VAL A 117 5.70 -1.64 3.21
CA VAL A 117 4.43 -1.35 2.58
C VAL A 117 4.21 -2.35 1.46
N ASP A 118 3.08 -3.04 1.48
CA ASP A 118 2.67 -3.96 0.43
C ASP A 118 1.38 -3.45 -0.20
N ILE A 119 1.30 -3.49 -1.52
CA ILE A 119 0.14 -3.01 -2.28
C ILE A 119 -0.48 -4.19 -3.02
N PHE A 120 -1.78 -4.36 -2.84
CA PHE A 120 -2.55 -5.45 -3.46
C PHE A 120 -3.66 -4.91 -4.34
N ALA A 121 -3.89 -5.56 -5.45
CA ALA A 121 -5.03 -5.30 -6.34
C ALA A 121 -5.47 -6.61 -6.97
N ASP A 122 -6.77 -6.81 -7.10
CA ASP A 122 -7.35 -7.98 -7.79
C ASP A 122 -6.82 -9.32 -7.25
N GLY A 123 -6.62 -9.41 -5.94
CA GLY A 123 -6.13 -10.63 -5.30
C GLY A 123 -4.64 -10.90 -5.51
N THR A 124 -3.88 -9.92 -5.96
CA THR A 124 -2.47 -10.06 -6.30
C THR A 124 -1.64 -9.00 -5.59
N LEU A 125 -0.45 -9.38 -5.13
CA LEU A 125 0.53 -8.43 -4.62
C LEU A 125 1.17 -7.74 -5.82
N ILE A 126 0.97 -6.41 -5.93
CA ILE A 126 1.43 -5.66 -7.09
C ILE A 126 2.64 -4.78 -6.82
N GLY A 127 3.04 -4.62 -5.58
CA GLY A 127 4.25 -3.87 -5.24
C GLY A 127 4.55 -3.91 -3.77
N SER A 128 5.83 -3.73 -3.43
CA SER A 128 6.32 -3.69 -2.06
C SER A 128 7.46 -2.70 -1.94
N GLN A 129 7.58 -2.06 -0.79
CA GLN A 129 8.69 -1.18 -0.48
C GLN A 129 8.96 -1.17 1.02
N ARG A 130 10.23 -1.17 1.39
CA ARG A 130 10.66 -1.08 2.78
C ARG A 130 11.07 0.35 3.11
N PHE A 131 10.91 0.71 4.37
CA PHE A 131 11.42 1.97 4.89
C PHE A 131 11.76 1.78 6.37
N ALA A 132 12.61 2.64 6.89
CA ALA A 132 13.08 2.53 8.27
C ALA A 132 12.77 3.77 9.07
N LEU A 133 12.48 3.56 10.35
CA LEU A 133 12.35 4.66 11.33
C LEU A 133 13.40 4.49 12.42
N GLU A 134 13.85 5.60 12.95
CA GLU A 134 14.85 5.65 14.01
C GLU A 134 14.26 5.93 15.38
#